data_2ea51cd6e969e297210beb869a78f849
#
_entry.id   2ea51cd6e969e297210beb869a78f849
#
_cell.length_a   1.000
_cell.length_b   1.000
_cell.length_c   1.000
_cell.angle_alpha   90.00
_cell.angle_beta   90.00
_cell.angle_gamma   90.00
#
_symmetry.space_group_name_H-M   'P 1'
#
loop_
_entity.id
_entity.type
_entity.pdbx_description
1 polymer ?
#
loop_
_entity_poly.entity_id
_entity_poly.type
_entity_poly.pdbx_seq_one_letter_code
_entity_poly.pdbx_strand_id
1 'polypeptide(L)'
;TISLDDPSRHTRIGALAPTPAAGITWMAARLAADMSRDRPVPLALTMGRVGTFLDPSLDAAWMITGDILARGGKGEAALAAYAHIGPADPMAPVVNVRRAQVLQTLDRDKAAGDLLLAATVQPGAGIDDWTRLGDWYRGEDRLTDAVTAYDKALSLAKPKDPALWAYYFQRGSAREQVGDWAGAESDLRTALELAPNEPIVLNYLGYSLLDRGLKLAEAQALIERAAKFKPDDASILDSLGWAYFRIGQYEKAVPELERAAAAQPGDPTINEHLGDAYWRIGRKLEARYRWRAALELEPTEKQKALLTAKVDYGLDVALAMVPAAPKK
;
A
#
# COMPACT_ATOMS: atom_id res chain seq x y z
N THR A 1 22.83 13.79 26.49
CA THR A 1 23.67 13.07 27.48
C THR A 1 22.75 12.48 28.52
N ILE A 2 22.60 11.18 28.51
CA ILE A 2 21.80 10.44 29.47
C ILE A 2 22.65 10.30 30.71
N SER A 3 22.31 10.97 31.81
CA SER A 3 23.03 10.81 33.08
C SER A 3 22.87 9.38 33.59
N LEU A 4 23.98 8.68 33.75
CA LEU A 4 24.03 7.33 34.33
C LEU A 4 23.81 7.34 35.86
N ASP A 5 23.75 8.53 36.47
CA ASP A 5 23.67 8.72 37.92
C ASP A 5 22.23 8.95 38.43
N ASP A 6 21.19 8.73 37.61
CA ASP A 6 19.81 8.81 38.06
C ASP A 6 19.41 7.53 38.83
N PRO A 7 19.20 7.59 40.16
CA PRO A 7 18.88 6.41 40.98
C PRO A 7 17.58 5.71 40.57
N SER A 8 16.64 6.43 39.95
CA SER A 8 15.36 5.85 39.45
C SER A 8 15.59 4.91 38.25
N ARG A 9 16.68 5.11 37.52
CA ARG A 9 17.11 4.27 36.38
C ARG A 9 17.83 3.00 36.83
N HIS A 10 18.64 3.09 37.88
CA HIS A 10 19.32 1.90 38.44
C HIS A 10 18.29 0.87 38.96
N THR A 11 17.21 1.34 39.54
CA THR A 11 16.10 0.46 40.01
C THR A 11 15.36 -0.19 38.83
N ARG A 12 15.18 0.51 37.71
CA ARG A 12 14.55 -0.04 36.50
C ARG A 12 15.45 -1.04 35.78
N ILE A 13 16.76 -0.80 35.68
CA ILE A 13 17.70 -1.74 35.07
C ILE A 13 17.76 -3.04 35.88
N GLY A 14 17.80 -2.97 37.20
CA GLY A 14 17.76 -4.15 38.05
C GLY A 14 16.45 -4.91 38.03
N ALA A 15 15.31 -4.27 37.76
CA ALA A 15 14.01 -4.91 37.57
C ALA A 15 13.86 -5.56 36.16
N LEU A 16 14.54 -5.03 35.14
CA LEU A 16 14.47 -5.53 33.76
C LEU A 16 15.41 -6.72 33.51
N ALA A 17 16.46 -6.89 34.31
CA ALA A 17 17.44 -7.97 34.16
C ALA A 17 17.81 -8.55 35.53
N PRO A 18 16.91 -9.29 36.19
CA PRO A 18 17.09 -9.76 37.55
C PRO A 18 18.21 -10.80 37.70
N THR A 19 18.70 -11.38 36.60
CA THR A 19 19.79 -12.35 36.57
C THR A 19 20.82 -12.01 35.49
N PRO A 20 22.08 -12.44 35.59
CA PRO A 20 23.05 -12.28 34.52
C PRO A 20 22.59 -12.91 33.19
N ALA A 21 21.93 -14.05 33.24
CA ALA A 21 21.37 -14.71 32.06
C ALA A 21 20.31 -13.82 31.37
N ALA A 22 19.40 -13.25 32.12
CA ALA A 22 18.39 -12.32 31.60
C ALA A 22 19.05 -11.08 30.96
N GLY A 23 20.15 -10.56 31.56
CA GLY A 23 20.92 -9.44 30.97
C GLY A 23 21.56 -9.83 29.65
N ILE A 24 22.16 -10.99 29.53
CA ILE A 24 22.77 -11.50 28.29
C ILE A 24 21.68 -11.74 27.24
N THR A 25 20.55 -12.33 27.62
CA THR A 25 19.39 -12.53 26.73
C THR A 25 18.90 -11.24 26.15
N TRP A 26 18.73 -10.22 26.99
CA TRP A 26 18.27 -8.89 26.55
C TRP A 26 19.25 -8.25 25.57
N MET A 27 20.54 -8.36 25.86
CA MET A 27 21.61 -7.86 25.00
C MET A 27 21.64 -8.60 23.66
N ALA A 28 21.52 -9.92 23.66
CA ALA A 28 21.47 -10.74 22.45
C ALA A 28 20.24 -10.40 21.59
N ALA A 29 19.06 -10.26 22.18
CA ALA A 29 17.84 -9.86 21.50
C ALA A 29 17.96 -8.43 20.90
N ARG A 30 18.54 -7.49 21.66
CA ARG A 30 18.76 -6.13 21.17
C ARG A 30 19.72 -6.09 20.00
N LEU A 31 20.85 -6.79 20.08
CA LEU A 31 21.82 -6.91 18.99
C LEU A 31 21.16 -7.54 17.75
N ALA A 32 20.37 -8.60 17.93
CA ALA A 32 19.63 -9.23 16.84
C ALA A 32 18.70 -8.24 16.14
N ALA A 33 17.95 -7.44 16.91
CA ALA A 33 17.06 -6.40 16.36
C ALA A 33 17.84 -5.33 15.59
N ASP A 34 18.92 -4.80 16.18
CA ASP A 34 19.71 -3.73 15.56
C ASP A 34 20.41 -4.20 14.26
N MET A 35 20.96 -5.42 14.26
CA MET A 35 21.64 -6.02 13.10
C MET A 35 20.67 -6.38 11.96
N SER A 36 19.39 -6.51 12.22
CA SER A 36 18.39 -6.92 11.23
C SER A 36 17.52 -5.77 10.71
N ARG A 37 17.86 -4.49 11.00
CA ARG A 37 17.05 -3.32 10.61
C ARG A 37 16.89 -3.20 9.10
N ASP A 38 18.00 -3.28 8.36
CA ASP A 38 18.00 -3.03 6.92
C ASP A 38 17.81 -4.31 6.09
N ARG A 39 18.35 -5.42 6.57
CA ARG A 39 18.27 -6.73 5.91
C ARG A 39 18.50 -7.88 6.89
N PRO A 40 17.94 -9.08 6.62
CA PRO A 40 18.23 -10.25 7.41
C PRO A 40 19.73 -10.62 7.35
N VAL A 41 20.38 -10.72 8.51
CA VAL A 41 21.78 -11.13 8.63
C VAL A 41 21.82 -12.45 9.39
N PRO A 42 22.56 -13.48 8.92
CA PRO A 42 22.65 -14.78 9.62
C PRO A 42 23.03 -14.67 11.10
N LEU A 43 23.93 -13.74 11.41
CA LEU A 43 24.37 -13.47 12.80
C LEU A 43 23.22 -12.92 13.66
N ALA A 44 22.34 -12.08 13.10
CA ALA A 44 21.16 -11.59 13.82
C ALA A 44 20.25 -12.76 14.26
N LEU A 45 20.02 -13.73 13.38
CA LEU A 45 19.24 -14.93 13.71
C LEU A 45 19.94 -15.76 14.79
N THR A 46 21.26 -15.88 14.72
CA THR A 46 22.04 -16.58 15.75
C THR A 46 21.87 -15.91 17.12
N MET A 47 21.97 -14.57 17.15
CA MET A 47 21.77 -13.80 18.40
C MET A 47 20.34 -13.94 18.93
N GLY A 48 19.33 -13.89 18.06
CA GLY A 48 17.93 -14.14 18.44
C GLY A 48 17.75 -15.52 19.08
N ARG A 49 18.31 -16.57 18.46
CA ARG A 49 18.27 -17.95 19.00
C ARG A 49 19.02 -18.11 20.31
N VAL A 50 20.17 -17.44 20.48
CA VAL A 50 20.88 -17.42 21.77
C VAL A 50 19.98 -16.82 22.85
N GLY A 51 19.26 -15.71 22.52
CA GLY A 51 18.31 -15.11 23.43
C GLY A 51 17.20 -16.08 23.83
N THR A 52 16.52 -16.71 22.88
CA THR A 52 15.43 -17.67 23.17
C THR A 52 15.91 -18.95 23.89
N PHE A 53 17.16 -19.31 23.71
CA PHE A 53 17.77 -20.47 24.42
C PHE A 53 18.12 -20.14 25.89
N LEU A 54 18.70 -18.97 26.15
CA LEU A 54 19.12 -18.56 27.50
C LEU A 54 17.92 -18.21 28.39
N ASP A 55 16.88 -17.63 27.83
CA ASP A 55 15.64 -17.34 28.55
C ASP A 55 14.43 -17.58 27.64
N PRO A 56 13.88 -18.78 27.61
CA PRO A 56 12.69 -19.11 26.83
C PRO A 56 11.43 -18.36 27.25
N SER A 57 11.42 -17.72 28.43
CA SER A 57 10.28 -16.95 28.92
C SER A 57 10.28 -15.50 28.44
N LEU A 58 11.35 -15.04 27.75
CA LEU A 58 11.44 -13.67 27.23
C LEU A 58 10.73 -13.56 25.87
N ASP A 59 9.46 -13.19 25.87
CA ASP A 59 8.63 -13.04 24.68
C ASP A 59 9.22 -12.10 23.64
N ALA A 60 9.90 -11.03 24.06
CA ALA A 60 10.60 -10.12 23.16
C ALA A 60 11.67 -10.83 22.31
N ALA A 61 12.38 -11.84 22.86
CA ALA A 61 13.37 -12.60 22.10
C ALA A 61 12.71 -13.48 21.02
N TRP A 62 11.56 -14.09 21.34
CA TRP A 62 10.77 -14.85 20.38
C TRP A 62 10.21 -13.97 19.27
N MET A 63 9.66 -12.78 19.62
CA MET A 63 9.14 -11.83 18.64
C MET A 63 10.24 -11.38 17.66
N ILE A 64 11.41 -10.97 18.18
CA ILE A 64 12.55 -10.53 17.34
C ILE A 64 13.04 -11.67 16.44
N THR A 65 13.12 -12.89 16.99
CA THR A 65 13.52 -14.09 16.21
C THR A 65 12.52 -14.36 15.09
N GLY A 66 11.22 -14.28 15.39
CA GLY A 66 10.16 -14.39 14.39
C GLY A 66 10.25 -13.33 13.30
N ASP A 67 10.48 -12.06 13.67
CA ASP A 67 10.65 -10.95 12.72
C ASP A 67 11.84 -11.16 11.77
N ILE A 68 12.96 -11.67 12.28
CA ILE A 68 14.14 -11.98 11.46
C ILE A 68 13.85 -13.13 10.49
N LEU A 69 13.17 -14.17 10.97
CA LEU A 69 12.77 -15.32 10.15
C LEU A 69 11.79 -14.93 9.06
N ALA A 70 10.79 -14.12 9.39
CA ALA A 70 9.79 -13.61 8.43
C ALA A 70 10.47 -12.82 7.31
N ARG A 71 11.31 -11.84 7.65
CA ARG A 71 12.09 -11.06 6.67
C ARG A 71 13.06 -11.90 5.83
N GLY A 72 13.53 -13.01 6.39
CA GLY A 72 14.37 -13.97 5.68
C GLY A 72 13.59 -14.99 4.84
N GLY A 73 12.29 -14.79 4.60
CA GLY A 73 11.44 -15.68 3.82
C GLY A 73 11.16 -17.04 4.46
N LYS A 74 11.39 -17.18 5.78
CA LYS A 74 11.18 -18.42 6.54
C LYS A 74 9.87 -18.37 7.34
N GLY A 75 8.75 -18.21 6.62
CA GLY A 75 7.43 -17.94 7.20
C GLY A 75 6.99 -18.97 8.23
N GLU A 76 7.12 -20.29 7.96
CA GLU A 76 6.73 -21.33 8.91
C GLU A 76 7.55 -21.26 10.21
N ALA A 77 8.85 -21.01 10.10
CA ALA A 77 9.70 -20.87 11.27
C ALA A 77 9.38 -19.59 12.05
N ALA A 78 8.98 -18.52 11.37
CA ALA A 78 8.52 -17.29 11.99
C ALA A 78 7.22 -17.52 12.77
N LEU A 79 6.24 -18.22 12.19
CA LEU A 79 5.00 -18.60 12.89
C LEU A 79 5.27 -19.45 14.11
N ALA A 80 6.21 -20.42 14.02
CA ALA A 80 6.62 -21.22 15.15
C ALA A 80 7.25 -20.38 16.28
N ALA A 81 8.10 -19.40 15.93
CA ALA A 81 8.67 -18.49 16.93
C ALA A 81 7.59 -17.64 17.61
N TYR A 82 6.67 -17.06 16.84
CA TYR A 82 5.56 -16.27 17.39
C TYR A 82 4.58 -17.10 18.26
N ALA A 83 4.49 -18.41 18.03
CA ALA A 83 3.61 -19.28 18.82
C ALA A 83 4.03 -19.43 20.29
N HIS A 84 5.27 -19.07 20.64
CA HIS A 84 5.74 -19.04 22.03
C HIS A 84 5.11 -17.90 22.83
N ILE A 85 4.61 -16.85 22.16
CA ILE A 85 3.96 -15.70 22.80
C ILE A 85 2.48 -16.04 22.97
N GLY A 86 2.08 -16.22 24.22
CA GLY A 86 0.73 -16.65 24.58
C GLY A 86 -0.34 -15.58 24.33
N PRO A 87 -1.62 -15.96 24.20
CA PRO A 87 -2.70 -15.01 23.92
C PRO A 87 -2.98 -14.02 25.06
N ALA A 88 -2.55 -14.31 26.28
CA ALA A 88 -2.69 -13.42 27.44
C ALA A 88 -1.50 -12.47 27.61
N ASP A 89 -0.46 -12.59 26.78
CA ASP A 89 0.71 -11.72 26.84
C ASP A 89 0.36 -10.32 26.33
N PRO A 90 0.88 -9.24 26.95
CA PRO A 90 0.68 -7.87 26.48
C PRO A 90 1.17 -7.62 25.05
N MET A 91 2.09 -8.43 24.52
CA MET A 91 2.59 -8.35 23.15
C MET A 91 1.71 -9.11 22.13
N ALA A 92 0.76 -9.94 22.59
CA ALA A 92 -0.06 -10.77 21.72
C ALA A 92 -0.76 -9.98 20.58
N PRO A 93 -1.33 -8.79 20.80
CA PRO A 93 -1.94 -8.01 19.71
C PRO A 93 -0.94 -7.67 18.60
N VAL A 94 0.27 -7.23 18.98
CA VAL A 94 1.32 -6.88 18.02
C VAL A 94 1.82 -8.13 17.27
N VAL A 95 1.99 -9.23 17.97
CA VAL A 95 2.44 -10.50 17.39
C VAL A 95 1.39 -11.09 16.46
N ASN A 96 0.09 -10.98 16.78
CA ASN A 96 -0.97 -11.47 15.91
C ASN A 96 -1.01 -10.72 14.56
N VAL A 97 -0.72 -9.43 14.54
CA VAL A 97 -0.55 -8.67 13.30
C VAL A 97 0.61 -9.23 12.47
N ARG A 98 1.76 -9.51 13.09
CA ARG A 98 2.92 -10.12 12.39
C ARG A 98 2.59 -11.52 11.87
N ARG A 99 1.87 -12.32 12.67
CA ARG A 99 1.40 -13.65 12.24
C ARG A 99 0.47 -13.54 11.03
N ALA A 100 -0.47 -12.60 11.04
CA ALA A 100 -1.36 -12.36 9.90
C ALA A 100 -0.57 -12.00 8.64
N GLN A 101 0.43 -11.10 8.75
CA GLN A 101 1.29 -10.74 7.62
C GLN A 101 2.06 -11.95 7.07
N VAL A 102 2.62 -12.78 7.95
CA VAL A 102 3.33 -14.00 7.51
C VAL A 102 2.37 -14.99 6.87
N LEU A 103 1.17 -15.16 7.42
CA LEU A 103 0.15 -16.05 6.85
C LEU A 103 -0.24 -15.62 5.43
N GLN A 104 -0.37 -14.31 5.17
CA GLN A 104 -0.61 -13.80 3.82
C GLN A 104 0.55 -14.15 2.86
N THR A 105 1.81 -14.04 3.31
CA THR A 105 2.96 -14.46 2.46
C THR A 105 3.04 -15.97 2.21
N LEU A 106 2.27 -16.76 2.94
CA LEU A 106 2.15 -18.22 2.80
C LEU A 106 0.83 -18.64 2.13
N ASP A 107 0.11 -17.71 1.50
CA ASP A 107 -1.19 -17.92 0.86
C ASP A 107 -2.24 -18.54 1.81
N ARG A 108 -2.15 -18.20 3.12
CA ARG A 108 -3.09 -18.63 4.16
C ARG A 108 -4.02 -17.50 4.57
N ASP A 109 -4.66 -16.88 3.59
CA ASP A 109 -5.41 -15.64 3.74
C ASP A 109 -6.58 -15.75 4.73
N LYS A 110 -7.29 -16.88 4.74
CA LYS A 110 -8.35 -17.13 5.72
C LYS A 110 -7.85 -17.06 7.16
N ALA A 111 -6.72 -17.70 7.45
CA ALA A 111 -6.15 -17.70 8.80
C ALA A 111 -5.63 -16.31 9.20
N ALA A 112 -5.10 -15.54 8.23
CA ALA A 112 -4.73 -14.15 8.43
C ALA A 112 -5.96 -13.31 8.80
N GLY A 113 -7.03 -13.42 8.03
CA GLY A 113 -8.29 -12.71 8.28
C GLY A 113 -8.91 -13.04 9.64
N ASP A 114 -8.91 -14.31 10.04
CA ASP A 114 -9.43 -14.75 11.34
C ASP A 114 -8.64 -14.06 12.49
N LEU A 115 -7.32 -13.92 12.37
CA LEU A 115 -6.48 -13.21 13.35
C LEU A 115 -6.77 -11.71 13.39
N LEU A 116 -6.89 -11.07 12.23
CA LEU A 116 -7.19 -9.64 12.12
C LEU A 116 -8.58 -9.33 12.66
N LEU A 117 -9.58 -10.16 12.34
CA LEU A 117 -10.92 -10.02 12.89
C LEU A 117 -10.92 -10.20 14.40
N ALA A 118 -10.21 -11.19 14.92
CA ALA A 118 -10.09 -11.40 16.37
C ALA A 118 -9.44 -10.19 17.07
N ALA A 119 -8.51 -9.49 16.43
CA ALA A 119 -7.89 -8.28 16.99
C ALA A 119 -8.92 -7.15 17.19
N THR A 120 -9.89 -6.98 16.30
CA THR A 120 -10.87 -5.89 16.38
C THR A 120 -11.88 -6.02 17.53
N VAL A 121 -12.00 -7.19 18.13
CA VAL A 121 -12.92 -7.45 19.26
C VAL A 121 -12.20 -7.50 20.62
N GLN A 122 -10.86 -7.30 20.64
CA GLN A 122 -10.09 -7.27 21.88
C GLN A 122 -10.32 -5.97 22.65
N PRO A 123 -10.24 -5.97 23.99
CA PRO A 123 -10.20 -4.75 24.76
C PRO A 123 -9.04 -3.86 24.31
N GLY A 124 -9.34 -2.61 23.94
CA GLY A 124 -8.33 -1.66 23.44
C GLY A 124 -8.11 -1.68 21.92
N ALA A 125 -8.90 -2.45 21.18
CA ALA A 125 -8.88 -2.38 19.71
C ALA A 125 -9.08 -0.94 19.23
N GLY A 126 -8.20 -0.50 18.34
CA GLY A 126 -8.11 0.87 17.87
C GLY A 126 -8.26 1.01 16.35
N ILE A 127 -7.96 2.21 15.88
CA ILE A 127 -8.01 2.56 14.46
C ILE A 127 -7.19 1.57 13.63
N ASP A 128 -5.96 1.29 14.05
CA ASP A 128 -5.05 0.45 13.29
C ASP A 128 -5.54 -0.99 13.11
N ASP A 129 -6.24 -1.55 14.11
CA ASP A 129 -6.74 -2.92 14.03
C ASP A 129 -7.86 -3.00 12.99
N TRP A 130 -8.79 -2.06 13.01
CA TRP A 130 -9.86 -1.97 12.02
C TRP A 130 -9.34 -1.64 10.62
N THR A 131 -8.31 -0.79 10.52
CA THR A 131 -7.70 -0.46 9.23
C THR A 131 -7.01 -1.69 8.61
N ARG A 132 -6.23 -2.44 9.39
CA ARG A 132 -5.60 -3.68 8.91
C ARG A 132 -6.61 -4.71 8.46
N LEU A 133 -7.74 -4.82 9.15
CA LEU A 133 -8.85 -5.67 8.71
C LEU A 133 -9.44 -5.17 7.39
N GLY A 134 -9.62 -3.86 7.24
CA GLY A 134 -10.07 -3.23 6.00
C GLY A 134 -9.11 -3.47 4.83
N ASP A 135 -7.80 -3.32 5.07
CA ASP A 135 -6.77 -3.60 4.06
C ASP A 135 -6.77 -5.07 3.62
N TRP A 136 -6.95 -5.99 4.57
CA TRP A 136 -7.10 -7.40 4.26
C TRP A 136 -8.35 -7.68 3.44
N TYR A 137 -9.51 -7.14 3.81
CA TYR A 137 -10.74 -7.28 3.02
C TYR A 137 -10.59 -6.75 1.60
N ARG A 138 -9.87 -5.63 1.44
CA ARG A 138 -9.58 -5.07 0.11
C ARG A 138 -8.70 -6.01 -0.72
N GLY A 139 -7.69 -6.62 -0.11
CA GLY A 139 -6.84 -7.64 -0.76
C GLY A 139 -7.63 -8.87 -1.23
N GLU A 140 -8.67 -9.25 -0.50
CA GLU A 140 -9.59 -10.35 -0.82
C GLU A 140 -10.73 -9.96 -1.78
N ASP A 141 -10.68 -8.78 -2.38
CA ASP A 141 -11.75 -8.19 -3.22
C ASP A 141 -13.12 -8.05 -2.50
N ARG A 142 -13.10 -8.06 -1.17
CA ARG A 142 -14.26 -7.87 -0.30
C ARG A 142 -14.47 -6.39 0.03
N LEU A 143 -14.65 -5.60 -1.01
CA LEU A 143 -14.60 -4.14 -0.94
C LEU A 143 -15.66 -3.52 0.00
N THR A 144 -16.87 -4.07 0.06
CA THR A 144 -17.93 -3.60 0.97
C THR A 144 -17.57 -3.82 2.44
N ASP A 145 -16.94 -4.96 2.75
CA ASP A 145 -16.46 -5.26 4.09
C ASP A 145 -15.29 -4.33 4.45
N ALA A 146 -14.42 -4.03 3.48
CA ALA A 146 -13.33 -3.07 3.64
C ALA A 146 -13.85 -1.67 4.01
N VAL A 147 -14.85 -1.15 3.30
CA VAL A 147 -15.49 0.13 3.61
C VAL A 147 -16.05 0.11 5.03
N THR A 148 -16.75 -0.97 5.42
CA THR A 148 -17.31 -1.12 6.78
C THR A 148 -16.22 -1.09 7.86
N ALA A 149 -15.09 -1.77 7.62
CA ALA A 149 -13.97 -1.77 8.54
C ALA A 149 -13.31 -0.39 8.66
N TYR A 150 -13.12 0.33 7.55
CA TYR A 150 -12.61 1.71 7.57
C TYR A 150 -13.59 2.69 8.22
N ASP A 151 -14.89 2.51 8.07
CA ASP A 151 -15.91 3.30 8.80
C ASP A 151 -15.75 3.13 10.31
N LYS A 152 -15.52 1.90 10.79
CA LYS A 152 -15.24 1.62 12.19
C LYS A 152 -13.93 2.25 12.65
N ALA A 153 -12.86 2.11 11.87
CA ALA A 153 -11.57 2.75 12.16
C ALA A 153 -11.74 4.27 12.36
N LEU A 154 -12.36 4.94 11.41
CA LEU A 154 -12.57 6.39 11.46
C LEU A 154 -13.54 6.84 12.57
N SER A 155 -14.48 5.97 12.97
CA SER A 155 -15.38 6.27 14.11
C SER A 155 -14.65 6.33 15.46
N LEU A 156 -13.47 5.71 15.56
CA LEU A 156 -12.59 5.71 16.74
C LEU A 156 -11.58 6.87 16.72
N ALA A 157 -11.50 7.58 15.61
CA ALA A 157 -10.51 8.63 15.39
C ALA A 157 -10.81 9.91 16.17
N LYS A 158 -9.76 10.63 16.56
CA LYS A 158 -9.90 12.00 17.04
C LYS A 158 -10.11 12.92 15.84
N PRO A 159 -11.19 13.70 15.80
CA PRO A 159 -11.47 14.59 14.68
C PRO A 159 -10.28 15.54 14.39
N LYS A 160 -10.01 15.77 13.09
CA LYS A 160 -8.99 16.71 12.61
C LYS A 160 -7.52 16.35 12.90
N ASP A 161 -7.24 15.11 13.27
CA ASP A 161 -5.84 14.65 13.32
C ASP A 161 -5.30 14.57 11.88
N PRO A 162 -4.22 15.31 11.55
CA PRO A 162 -3.63 15.26 10.22
C PRO A 162 -3.23 13.84 9.77
N ALA A 163 -2.85 12.96 10.69
CA ALA A 163 -2.50 11.57 10.38
C ALA A 163 -3.66 10.77 9.76
N LEU A 164 -4.90 11.24 9.91
CA LEU A 164 -6.08 10.57 9.39
C LEU A 164 -6.24 10.65 7.86
N TRP A 165 -5.45 11.46 7.17
CA TRP A 165 -5.53 11.56 5.70
C TRP A 165 -5.44 10.21 5.02
N ALA A 166 -4.54 9.32 5.50
CA ALA A 166 -4.34 8.01 4.92
C ALA A 166 -5.57 7.10 5.06
N TYR A 167 -6.26 7.15 6.20
CA TYR A 167 -7.47 6.37 6.45
C TYR A 167 -8.65 6.85 5.58
N TYR A 168 -8.81 8.16 5.43
CA TYR A 168 -9.78 8.73 4.49
C TYR A 168 -9.45 8.33 3.05
N PHE A 169 -8.18 8.37 2.66
CA PHE A 169 -7.73 7.93 1.35
C PHE A 169 -8.07 6.45 1.09
N GLN A 170 -7.77 5.56 2.04
CA GLN A 170 -8.08 4.13 1.92
C GLN A 170 -9.57 3.87 1.80
N ARG A 171 -10.40 4.51 2.64
CA ARG A 171 -11.85 4.38 2.54
C ARG A 171 -12.40 4.95 1.25
N GLY A 172 -11.94 6.11 0.84
CA GLY A 172 -12.32 6.76 -0.41
C GLY A 172 -12.01 5.89 -1.62
N SER A 173 -10.82 5.30 -1.66
CA SER A 173 -10.43 4.35 -2.70
C SER A 173 -11.32 3.10 -2.72
N ALA A 174 -11.65 2.53 -1.57
CA ALA A 174 -12.55 1.38 -1.47
C ALA A 174 -13.99 1.74 -1.90
N ARG A 175 -14.49 2.92 -1.49
CA ARG A 175 -15.81 3.43 -1.90
C ARG A 175 -15.91 3.64 -3.40
N GLU A 176 -14.86 4.15 -4.02
CA GLU A 176 -14.82 4.29 -5.47
C GLU A 176 -14.98 2.93 -6.17
N GLN A 177 -14.26 1.92 -5.73
CA GLN A 177 -14.29 0.59 -6.30
C GLN A 177 -15.67 -0.11 -6.15
N VAL A 178 -16.40 0.16 -5.06
CA VAL A 178 -17.79 -0.33 -4.91
C VAL A 178 -18.81 0.55 -5.64
N GLY A 179 -18.37 1.62 -6.32
CA GLY A 179 -19.26 2.51 -7.09
C GLY A 179 -19.88 3.66 -6.30
N ASP A 180 -19.53 3.84 -5.02
CA ASP A 180 -19.94 5.00 -4.20
C ASP A 180 -19.03 6.19 -4.49
N TRP A 181 -19.18 6.82 -5.64
CA TRP A 181 -18.38 7.97 -6.02
C TRP A 181 -18.59 9.18 -5.09
N ALA A 182 -19.80 9.42 -4.66
CA ALA A 182 -20.09 10.58 -3.79
C ALA A 182 -19.36 10.48 -2.45
N GLY A 183 -19.38 9.31 -1.83
CA GLY A 183 -18.62 9.02 -0.63
C GLY A 183 -17.12 9.05 -0.86
N ALA A 184 -16.65 8.52 -1.99
CA ALA A 184 -15.24 8.51 -2.39
C ALA A 184 -14.70 9.95 -2.56
N GLU A 185 -15.38 10.80 -3.35
CA GLU A 185 -14.98 12.19 -3.54
C GLU A 185 -14.93 12.95 -2.22
N SER A 186 -15.92 12.75 -1.35
CA SER A 186 -15.93 13.37 -0.01
C SER A 186 -14.72 12.97 0.83
N ASP A 187 -14.39 11.68 0.88
CA ASP A 187 -13.25 11.17 1.64
C ASP A 187 -11.92 11.67 1.07
N LEU A 188 -11.75 11.63 -0.25
CA LEU A 188 -10.52 12.10 -0.91
C LEU A 188 -10.31 13.61 -0.70
N ARG A 189 -11.37 14.42 -0.68
CA ARG A 189 -11.29 15.82 -0.35
C ARG A 189 -10.92 16.06 1.11
N THR A 190 -11.51 15.29 2.04
CA THR A 190 -11.14 15.34 3.45
C THR A 190 -9.67 14.96 3.64
N ALA A 191 -9.18 13.95 2.93
CA ALA A 191 -7.77 13.60 2.94
C ALA A 191 -6.87 14.76 2.48
N LEU A 192 -7.27 15.51 1.45
CA LEU A 192 -6.55 16.70 0.97
C LEU A 192 -6.67 17.90 1.91
N GLU A 193 -7.77 18.04 2.66
CA GLU A 193 -7.87 19.05 3.71
C GLU A 193 -6.89 18.79 4.84
N LEU A 194 -6.68 17.51 5.21
CA LEU A 194 -5.74 17.09 6.24
C LEU A 194 -4.29 17.09 5.77
N ALA A 195 -4.04 16.72 4.52
CA ALA A 195 -2.72 16.66 3.89
C ALA A 195 -2.76 17.30 2.48
N PRO A 196 -2.75 18.64 2.37
CA PRO A 196 -3.01 19.34 1.11
C PRO A 196 -2.03 19.03 -0.02
N ASN A 197 -0.84 18.58 0.31
CA ASN A 197 0.25 18.34 -0.65
C ASN A 197 0.61 16.85 -0.78
N GLU A 198 -0.27 15.95 -0.36
CA GLU A 198 -0.02 14.51 -0.48
C GLU A 198 -0.18 14.05 -1.93
N PRO A 199 0.92 13.67 -2.62
CA PRO A 199 0.89 13.44 -4.06
C PRO A 199 -0.01 12.28 -4.48
N ILE A 200 -0.10 11.23 -3.66
CA ILE A 200 -0.94 10.06 -3.97
C ILE A 200 -2.42 10.44 -3.97
N VAL A 201 -2.86 11.27 -3.01
CA VAL A 201 -4.26 11.70 -2.92
C VAL A 201 -4.60 12.69 -4.04
N LEU A 202 -3.68 13.65 -4.31
CA LEU A 202 -3.81 14.59 -5.41
C LEU A 202 -3.97 13.86 -6.76
N ASN A 203 -3.09 12.90 -7.02
CA ASN A 203 -3.12 12.13 -8.25
C ASN A 203 -4.39 11.26 -8.34
N TYR A 204 -4.74 10.57 -7.27
CA TYR A 204 -5.90 9.69 -7.25
C TYR A 204 -7.21 10.45 -7.49
N LEU A 205 -7.46 11.53 -6.76
CA LEU A 205 -8.66 12.36 -6.96
C LEU A 205 -8.68 12.97 -8.36
N GLY A 206 -7.54 13.51 -8.81
CA GLY A 206 -7.42 14.09 -10.15
C GLY A 206 -7.73 13.07 -11.24
N TYR A 207 -7.13 11.89 -11.17
CA TYR A 207 -7.37 10.83 -12.15
C TYR A 207 -8.82 10.31 -12.11
N SER A 208 -9.40 10.12 -10.93
CA SER A 208 -10.78 9.67 -10.80
C SER A 208 -11.80 10.66 -11.36
N LEU A 209 -11.56 11.96 -11.18
CA LEU A 209 -12.36 13.03 -11.84
C LEU A 209 -12.19 13.00 -13.37
N LEU A 210 -10.96 12.85 -13.84
CA LEU A 210 -10.60 12.82 -15.25
C LEU A 210 -11.26 11.64 -15.98
N ASP A 211 -11.18 10.44 -15.38
CA ASP A 211 -11.76 9.22 -15.95
C ASP A 211 -13.28 9.34 -16.11
N ARG A 212 -13.94 9.95 -15.14
CA ARG A 212 -15.39 10.22 -15.16
C ARG A 212 -15.77 11.41 -16.04
N GLY A 213 -14.82 12.15 -16.61
CA GLY A 213 -15.08 13.37 -17.37
C GLY A 213 -15.64 14.50 -16.53
N LEU A 214 -15.42 14.49 -15.23
CA LEU A 214 -15.90 15.49 -14.27
C LEU A 214 -14.81 16.52 -13.99
N LYS A 215 -15.18 17.80 -13.91
CA LYS A 215 -14.32 18.89 -13.42
C LYS A 215 -12.91 18.86 -14.04
N LEU A 216 -12.78 18.71 -15.35
CA LEU A 216 -11.51 18.44 -16.05
C LEU A 216 -10.40 19.44 -15.71
N ALA A 217 -10.73 20.73 -15.55
CA ALA A 217 -9.74 21.73 -15.16
C ALA A 217 -9.21 21.53 -13.72
N GLU A 218 -10.08 21.14 -12.79
CA GLU A 218 -9.67 20.78 -11.42
C GLU A 218 -8.83 19.49 -11.44
N ALA A 219 -9.26 18.49 -12.19
CA ALA A 219 -8.54 17.23 -12.35
C ALA A 219 -7.10 17.45 -12.82
N GLN A 220 -6.93 18.23 -13.88
CA GLN A 220 -5.61 18.62 -14.40
C GLN A 220 -4.78 19.34 -13.33
N ALA A 221 -5.34 20.35 -12.66
CA ALA A 221 -4.62 21.10 -11.63
C ALA A 221 -4.14 20.23 -10.45
N LEU A 222 -4.95 19.25 -10.04
CA LEU A 222 -4.59 18.30 -9.00
C LEU A 222 -3.41 17.42 -9.44
N ILE A 223 -3.46 16.87 -10.65
CA ILE A 223 -2.41 16.00 -11.19
C ILE A 223 -1.11 16.80 -11.43
N GLU A 224 -1.20 18.03 -11.95
CA GLU A 224 -0.04 18.93 -12.10
C GLU A 224 0.62 19.24 -10.74
N ARG A 225 -0.18 19.40 -9.68
CA ARG A 225 0.35 19.55 -8.32
C ARG A 225 1.04 18.28 -7.84
N ALA A 226 0.46 17.09 -8.06
CA ALA A 226 1.08 15.82 -7.73
C ALA A 226 2.46 15.67 -8.41
N ALA A 227 2.53 15.98 -9.71
CA ALA A 227 3.76 15.92 -10.49
C ALA A 227 4.86 16.89 -10.00
N LYS A 228 4.51 18.02 -9.41
CA LYS A 228 5.50 18.92 -8.77
C LYS A 228 6.16 18.31 -7.55
N PHE A 229 5.44 17.48 -6.77
CA PHE A 229 5.99 16.83 -5.59
C PHE A 229 6.71 15.51 -5.91
N LYS A 230 6.29 14.81 -6.96
CA LYS A 230 6.91 13.57 -7.44
C LYS A 230 7.10 13.61 -8.96
N PRO A 231 8.11 14.35 -9.44
CA PRO A 231 8.28 14.60 -10.88
C PRO A 231 8.71 13.37 -11.70
N ASP A 232 9.20 12.31 -11.05
CA ASP A 232 9.70 11.12 -11.71
C ASP A 232 8.86 9.85 -11.39
N ASP A 233 7.70 10.02 -10.74
CA ASP A 233 6.79 8.91 -10.47
C ASP A 233 6.01 8.55 -11.75
N ALA A 234 6.19 7.31 -12.24
CA ALA A 234 5.62 6.86 -13.52
C ALA A 234 4.09 6.98 -13.56
N SER A 235 3.41 6.63 -12.46
CA SER A 235 1.94 6.68 -12.39
C SER A 235 1.41 8.11 -12.43
N ILE A 236 2.13 9.04 -11.79
CA ILE A 236 1.76 10.47 -11.81
C ILE A 236 2.06 11.09 -13.19
N LEU A 237 3.18 10.72 -13.82
CA LEU A 237 3.51 11.15 -15.18
C LEU A 237 2.49 10.64 -16.20
N ASP A 238 2.05 9.38 -16.08
CA ASP A 238 1.00 8.81 -16.91
C ASP A 238 -0.31 9.58 -16.73
N SER A 239 -0.73 9.80 -15.49
CA SER A 239 -1.94 10.59 -15.18
C SER A 239 -1.86 12.01 -15.76
N LEU A 240 -0.69 12.66 -15.69
CA LEU A 240 -0.47 13.99 -16.24
C LEU A 240 -0.57 13.99 -17.76
N GLY A 241 0.11 13.06 -18.41
CA GLY A 241 0.02 12.90 -19.86
C GLY A 241 -1.40 12.57 -20.32
N TRP A 242 -2.08 11.69 -19.58
CA TRP A 242 -3.48 11.37 -19.86
C TRP A 242 -4.41 12.58 -19.66
N ALA A 243 -4.17 13.40 -18.63
CA ALA A 243 -4.92 14.65 -18.43
C ALA A 243 -4.78 15.59 -19.64
N TYR A 244 -3.56 15.81 -20.14
CA TYR A 244 -3.33 16.58 -21.34
C TYR A 244 -4.02 15.96 -22.57
N PHE A 245 -3.98 14.66 -22.72
CA PHE A 245 -4.66 13.93 -23.79
C PHE A 245 -6.18 14.18 -23.77
N ARG A 246 -6.81 14.02 -22.60
CA ARG A 246 -8.26 14.15 -22.41
C ARG A 246 -8.79 15.56 -22.70
N ILE A 247 -7.95 16.59 -22.57
CA ILE A 247 -8.30 17.99 -22.92
C ILE A 247 -7.80 18.41 -24.32
N GLY A 248 -7.28 17.47 -25.11
CA GLY A 248 -6.85 17.69 -26.50
C GLY A 248 -5.46 18.32 -26.67
N GLN A 249 -4.66 18.42 -25.60
CA GLN A 249 -3.27 18.95 -25.66
C GLN A 249 -2.27 17.82 -25.95
N TYR A 250 -2.41 17.18 -27.11
CA TYR A 250 -1.69 15.96 -27.45
C TYR A 250 -0.17 16.13 -27.49
N GLU A 251 0.31 17.29 -27.96
CA GLU A 251 1.74 17.63 -28.01
C GLU A 251 2.37 17.73 -26.61
N LYS A 252 1.58 18.10 -25.60
CA LYS A 252 2.02 18.09 -24.20
C LYS A 252 1.88 16.72 -23.56
N ALA A 253 0.92 15.91 -23.99
CA ALA A 253 0.70 14.56 -23.48
C ALA A 253 1.90 13.64 -23.77
N VAL A 254 2.43 13.71 -25.01
CA VAL A 254 3.47 12.79 -25.47
C VAL A 254 4.72 12.80 -24.60
N PRO A 255 5.39 13.94 -24.31
CA PRO A 255 6.62 13.91 -23.52
C PRO A 255 6.41 13.34 -22.11
N GLU A 256 5.27 13.60 -21.47
CA GLU A 256 5.01 13.06 -20.14
C GLU A 256 4.78 11.54 -20.18
N LEU A 257 4.01 11.05 -21.17
CA LEU A 257 3.79 9.62 -21.38
C LEU A 257 5.06 8.89 -21.84
N GLU A 258 5.95 9.52 -22.61
CA GLU A 258 7.26 8.97 -22.95
C GLU A 258 8.12 8.80 -21.68
N ARG A 259 8.10 9.77 -20.76
CA ARG A 259 8.79 9.69 -19.47
C ARG A 259 8.19 8.57 -18.59
N ALA A 260 6.86 8.49 -18.51
CA ALA A 260 6.17 7.43 -17.77
C ALA A 260 6.56 6.04 -18.30
N ALA A 261 6.50 5.83 -19.63
CA ALA A 261 6.86 4.58 -20.27
C ALA A 261 8.36 4.23 -20.14
N ALA A 262 9.25 5.22 -20.04
CA ALA A 262 10.66 5.00 -19.77
C ALA A 262 10.91 4.56 -18.31
N ALA A 263 10.17 5.12 -17.35
CA ALA A 263 10.26 4.78 -15.94
C ALA A 263 9.61 3.42 -15.62
N GLN A 264 8.49 3.08 -16.28
CA GLN A 264 7.76 1.82 -16.08
C GLN A 264 7.36 1.18 -17.43
N PRO A 265 8.31 0.59 -18.18
CA PRO A 265 8.06 0.07 -19.52
C PRO A 265 7.13 -1.16 -19.55
N GLY A 266 6.99 -1.85 -18.41
CA GLY A 266 6.16 -3.05 -18.26
C GLY A 266 4.70 -2.78 -17.92
N ASP A 267 4.23 -1.54 -17.93
CA ASP A 267 2.83 -1.23 -17.63
C ASP A 267 2.00 -1.17 -18.92
N PRO A 268 0.94 -2.00 -19.07
CA PRO A 268 0.12 -2.01 -20.28
C PRO A 268 -0.68 -0.73 -20.45
N THR A 269 -1.12 -0.08 -19.37
CA THR A 269 -1.93 1.15 -19.42
C THR A 269 -1.10 2.33 -19.90
N ILE A 270 0.12 2.49 -19.38
CA ILE A 270 1.05 3.54 -19.82
C ILE A 270 1.37 3.38 -21.32
N ASN A 271 1.63 2.15 -21.78
CA ASN A 271 1.87 1.90 -23.20
C ASN A 271 0.63 2.16 -24.06
N GLU A 272 -0.58 1.86 -23.56
CA GLU A 272 -1.83 2.19 -24.22
C GLU A 272 -2.01 3.70 -24.38
N HIS A 273 -1.87 4.45 -23.28
CA HIS A 273 -2.01 5.91 -23.27
C HIS A 273 -1.00 6.60 -24.21
N LEU A 274 0.26 6.14 -24.18
CA LEU A 274 1.29 6.66 -25.09
C LEU A 274 0.96 6.36 -26.57
N GLY A 275 0.46 5.16 -26.85
CA GLY A 275 -0.02 4.82 -28.18
C GLY A 275 -1.16 5.72 -28.66
N ASP A 276 -2.13 5.99 -27.80
CA ASP A 276 -3.24 6.88 -28.09
C ASP A 276 -2.76 8.33 -28.37
N ALA A 277 -1.80 8.82 -27.58
CA ALA A 277 -1.21 10.14 -27.77
C ALA A 277 -0.42 10.23 -29.08
N TYR A 278 0.41 9.23 -29.39
CA TYR A 278 1.10 9.17 -30.69
C TYR A 278 0.14 9.16 -31.88
N TRP A 279 -0.98 8.42 -31.74
CA TRP A 279 -1.99 8.39 -32.79
C TRP A 279 -2.56 9.77 -33.09
N ARG A 280 -2.85 10.57 -32.03
CA ARG A 280 -3.42 11.91 -32.17
C ARG A 280 -2.47 12.90 -32.84
N ILE A 281 -1.16 12.78 -32.64
CA ILE A 281 -0.15 13.64 -33.28
C ILE A 281 0.35 13.09 -34.63
N GLY A 282 -0.29 12.03 -35.17
CA GLY A 282 0.02 11.46 -36.49
C GLY A 282 1.14 10.44 -36.52
N ARG A 283 1.79 10.10 -35.40
CA ARG A 283 2.82 9.06 -35.28
C ARG A 283 2.19 7.66 -35.23
N LYS A 284 1.57 7.28 -36.36
CA LYS A 284 0.72 6.08 -36.46
C LYS A 284 1.47 4.75 -36.29
N LEU A 285 2.72 4.69 -36.72
CA LEU A 285 3.55 3.49 -36.59
C LEU A 285 3.96 3.27 -35.14
N GLU A 286 4.41 4.32 -34.47
CA GLU A 286 4.79 4.27 -33.07
C GLU A 286 3.58 3.97 -32.18
N ALA A 287 2.40 4.52 -32.51
CA ALA A 287 1.15 4.19 -31.83
C ALA A 287 0.88 2.67 -31.85
N ARG A 288 0.91 2.06 -33.05
CA ARG A 288 0.71 0.62 -33.19
C ARG A 288 1.78 -0.21 -32.49
N TYR A 289 3.02 0.27 -32.46
CA TYR A 289 4.09 -0.39 -31.71
C TYR A 289 3.79 -0.43 -30.21
N ARG A 290 3.35 0.71 -29.64
CA ARG A 290 3.00 0.81 -28.22
C ARG A 290 1.79 -0.06 -27.85
N TRP A 291 0.73 -0.07 -28.67
CA TRP A 291 -0.43 -0.94 -28.42
C TRP A 291 -0.07 -2.43 -28.50
N ARG A 292 0.82 -2.83 -29.41
CA ARG A 292 1.33 -4.22 -29.45
C ARG A 292 2.14 -4.56 -28.21
N ALA A 293 3.02 -3.66 -27.76
CA ALA A 293 3.74 -3.84 -26.51
C ALA A 293 2.78 -4.01 -25.33
N ALA A 294 1.73 -3.17 -25.24
CA ALA A 294 0.72 -3.31 -24.21
C ALA A 294 -0.02 -4.66 -24.25
N LEU A 295 -0.27 -5.23 -25.43
CA LEU A 295 -0.89 -6.56 -25.59
C LEU A 295 -0.03 -7.69 -25.05
N GLU A 296 1.30 -7.56 -25.08
CA GLU A 296 2.25 -8.56 -24.58
C GLU A 296 2.47 -8.47 -23.06
N LEU A 297 1.95 -7.43 -22.42
CA LEU A 297 2.09 -7.15 -20.98
C LEU A 297 0.91 -7.66 -20.14
N GLU A 298 0.23 -8.70 -20.59
CA GLU A 298 -0.89 -9.33 -19.89
C GLU A 298 -2.02 -8.36 -19.49
N PRO A 299 -2.56 -7.56 -20.42
CA PRO A 299 -3.65 -6.66 -20.14
C PRO A 299 -4.92 -7.42 -19.73
N THR A 300 -5.84 -6.75 -19.02
CA THR A 300 -7.16 -7.34 -18.75
C THR A 300 -7.89 -7.70 -20.05
N GLU A 301 -8.80 -8.66 -20.02
CA GLU A 301 -9.57 -9.08 -21.22
C GLU A 301 -10.27 -7.91 -21.91
N LYS A 302 -10.79 -6.95 -21.15
CA LYS A 302 -11.39 -5.72 -21.68
C LYS A 302 -10.37 -4.85 -22.43
N GLN A 303 -9.21 -4.64 -21.84
CA GLN A 303 -8.11 -3.88 -22.48
C GLN A 303 -7.60 -4.62 -23.72
N LYS A 304 -7.44 -5.93 -23.65
CA LYS A 304 -6.98 -6.75 -24.77
C LYS A 304 -7.85 -6.61 -26.01
N ALA A 305 -9.18 -6.65 -25.83
CA ALA A 305 -10.11 -6.46 -26.95
C ALA A 305 -9.98 -5.07 -27.58
N LEU A 306 -9.88 -4.02 -26.75
CA LEU A 306 -9.70 -2.65 -27.21
C LEU A 306 -8.35 -2.42 -27.88
N LEU A 307 -7.27 -2.91 -27.30
CA LEU A 307 -5.90 -2.80 -27.85
C LEU A 307 -5.81 -3.51 -29.20
N THR A 308 -6.40 -4.70 -29.35
CA THR A 308 -6.45 -5.42 -30.64
C THR A 308 -7.16 -4.58 -31.69
N ALA A 309 -8.30 -4.02 -31.36
CA ALA A 309 -9.03 -3.13 -32.28
C ALA A 309 -8.21 -1.87 -32.65
N LYS A 310 -7.48 -1.28 -31.70
CA LYS A 310 -6.58 -0.12 -31.96
C LYS A 310 -5.45 -0.50 -32.92
N VAL A 311 -4.84 -1.66 -32.74
CA VAL A 311 -3.78 -2.14 -33.63
C VAL A 311 -4.29 -2.35 -35.05
N ASP A 312 -5.45 -2.97 -35.21
CA ASP A 312 -5.99 -3.35 -36.52
C ASP A 312 -6.61 -2.14 -37.26
N TYR A 313 -7.44 -1.38 -36.58
CA TYR A 313 -8.28 -0.34 -37.21
C TYR A 313 -7.88 1.10 -36.84
N GLY A 314 -7.01 1.30 -35.85
CA GLY A 314 -6.63 2.59 -35.32
C GLY A 314 -7.59 3.10 -34.22
N LEU A 315 -7.16 4.13 -33.50
CA LEU A 315 -7.85 4.63 -32.30
C LEU A 315 -9.31 5.01 -32.54
N ASP A 316 -9.57 5.80 -33.60
CA ASP A 316 -10.89 6.36 -33.83
C ASP A 316 -11.95 5.28 -34.11
N VAL A 317 -11.58 4.28 -34.91
CA VAL A 317 -12.45 3.15 -35.23
C VAL A 317 -12.62 2.23 -33.99
N ALA A 318 -11.54 1.94 -33.28
CA ALA A 318 -11.58 1.11 -32.07
C ALA A 318 -12.51 1.71 -31.01
N LEU A 319 -12.43 3.02 -30.78
CA LEU A 319 -13.32 3.70 -29.81
C LEU A 319 -14.80 3.69 -30.25
N ALA A 320 -15.08 3.71 -31.56
CA ALA A 320 -16.45 3.61 -32.07
C ALA A 320 -17.03 2.19 -31.96
N MET A 321 -16.19 1.15 -31.84
CA MET A 321 -16.60 -0.25 -31.65
C MET A 321 -16.97 -0.58 -30.21
N VAL A 322 -16.47 0.19 -29.24
CA VAL A 322 -16.80 0.01 -27.82
C VAL A 322 -18.16 0.66 -27.56
N PRO A 323 -19.17 -0.09 -27.10
CA PRO A 323 -20.44 0.51 -26.69
C PRO A 323 -20.19 1.59 -25.65
N ALA A 324 -20.80 2.78 -25.86
CA ALA A 324 -20.76 3.82 -24.84
C ALA A 324 -21.23 3.25 -23.51
N ALA A 325 -20.41 3.35 -22.46
CA ALA A 325 -20.82 2.93 -21.13
C ALA A 325 -22.14 3.65 -20.77
N PRO A 326 -23.12 2.96 -20.19
CA PRO A 326 -24.35 3.61 -19.79
C PRO A 326 -23.99 4.76 -18.84
N LYS A 327 -24.45 5.97 -19.17
CA LYS A 327 -24.33 7.13 -18.29
C LYS A 327 -25.04 6.77 -16.96
N LYS A 328 -24.27 6.50 -15.92
CA LYS A 328 -24.78 6.34 -14.56
C LYS A 328 -25.04 7.69 -13.92
#